data_d35c80e933e70071092c3028817e8dae
#
_entry.id   d35c80e933e70071092c3028817e8dae
#
_cell.length_a   1.000
_cell.length_b   1.000
_cell.length_c   1.000
_cell.angle_alpha   90.00
_cell.angle_beta   90.00
_cell.angle_gamma   90.00
#
_symmetry.space_group_name_H-M   'P 1'
#
loop_
_entity.id
_entity.type
_entity.pdbx_description
1 polymer ?
#
loop_
_entity_poly.entity_id
_entity_poly.type
_entity_poly.pdbx_seq_one_letter_code
_entity_poly.pdbx_strand_id
1 'polypeptide(L)'
;MAITVNLRYTGKNGAAQAFAREMISSGTVEKIRAEKGNLRYEYYLPFDETTAGDDSSDTILLIDSWENQEAIDLHHASPMMKTIAALREKYDLHMTIERYISDDDIPEEDKSFIRK
;
A
#
# COMPACT_ATOMS: atom_id res chain seq x y z
N MET A 1 -12.98 11.86 -7.27
CA MET A 1 -12.02 12.10 -6.16
C MET A 1 -11.38 10.79 -5.75
N ALA A 2 -10.10 10.65 -6.03
CA ALA A 2 -9.37 9.42 -5.73
C ALA A 2 -8.98 9.36 -4.25
N ILE A 3 -8.91 8.15 -3.73
CA ILE A 3 -8.50 7.90 -2.36
C ILE A 3 -7.18 7.14 -2.40
N THR A 4 -6.18 7.64 -1.68
CA THR A 4 -4.87 7.00 -1.58
C THR A 4 -4.63 6.56 -0.15
N VAL A 5 -4.21 5.33 0.02
CA VAL A 5 -3.92 4.74 1.32
C VAL A 5 -2.44 4.39 1.36
N ASN A 6 -1.75 4.88 2.37
CA ASN A 6 -0.37 4.52 2.62
C ASN A 6 -0.34 3.57 3.81
N LEU A 7 0.15 2.36 3.57
CA LEU A 7 0.26 1.32 4.58
C LEU A 7 1.74 1.04 4.83
N ARG A 8 2.19 1.33 6.03
CA ARG A 8 3.57 1.02 6.42
C ARG A 8 3.55 -0.27 7.22
N TYR A 9 4.20 -1.30 6.70
CA TYR A 9 4.38 -2.58 7.37
C TYR A 9 5.76 -2.65 7.99
N THR A 10 5.82 -3.10 9.23
CA THR A 10 7.08 -3.40 9.91
C THR A 10 7.03 -4.82 10.46
N GLY A 11 8.17 -5.48 10.45
CA GLY A 11 8.30 -6.86 10.94
C GLY A 11 9.66 -7.07 11.56
N LYS A 12 10.08 -8.34 11.61
CA LYS A 12 11.37 -8.75 12.14
C LYS A 12 12.06 -9.67 11.14
N ASN A 13 13.38 -9.55 11.04
CA ASN A 13 14.19 -10.48 10.25
C ASN A 13 13.77 -10.59 8.77
N GLY A 14 13.42 -9.46 8.16
CA GLY A 14 13.01 -9.42 6.76
C GLY A 14 11.59 -9.86 6.47
N ALA A 15 10.75 -9.95 7.52
CA ALA A 15 9.37 -10.44 7.37
C ALA A 15 8.52 -9.54 6.47
N ALA A 16 8.68 -8.22 6.57
CA ALA A 16 7.89 -7.30 5.74
C ALA A 16 8.22 -7.47 4.25
N GLN A 17 9.49 -7.61 3.90
CA GLN A 17 9.91 -7.86 2.53
C GLN A 17 9.44 -9.24 2.05
N ALA A 18 9.50 -10.25 2.90
CA ALA A 18 9.02 -11.59 2.57
C ALA A 18 7.51 -11.58 2.29
N PHE A 19 6.75 -10.85 3.10
CA PHE A 19 5.32 -10.65 2.89
C PHE A 19 5.04 -10.04 1.51
N ALA A 20 5.73 -8.96 1.16
CA ALA A 20 5.53 -8.29 -0.12
C ALA A 20 5.85 -9.23 -1.29
N ARG A 21 6.93 -10.00 -1.19
CA ARG A 21 7.28 -10.98 -2.23
C ARG A 21 6.23 -12.06 -2.38
N GLU A 22 5.67 -12.55 -1.27
CA GLU A 22 4.62 -13.57 -1.34
C GLU A 22 3.33 -13.00 -1.90
N MET A 23 2.96 -11.77 -1.55
CA MET A 23 1.83 -11.08 -2.16
C MET A 23 1.96 -11.01 -3.69
N ILE A 24 3.17 -10.76 -4.18
CA ILE A 24 3.46 -10.69 -5.61
C ILE A 24 3.48 -12.08 -6.23
N SER A 25 4.25 -13.00 -5.65
CA SER A 25 4.48 -14.34 -6.23
C SER A 25 3.22 -15.20 -6.22
N SER A 26 2.32 -14.99 -5.28
CA SER A 26 1.04 -15.71 -5.23
C SER A 26 0.03 -15.22 -6.26
N GLY A 27 0.31 -14.13 -6.97
CA GLY A 27 -0.62 -13.52 -7.90
C GLY A 27 -1.66 -12.63 -7.24
N THR A 28 -1.60 -12.44 -5.93
CA THR A 28 -2.59 -11.64 -5.20
C THR A 28 -2.53 -10.16 -5.61
N VAL A 29 -1.33 -9.59 -5.74
CA VAL A 29 -1.17 -8.20 -6.18
C VAL A 29 -1.75 -8.00 -7.57
N GLU A 30 -1.50 -8.91 -8.49
CA GLU A 30 -2.01 -8.84 -9.85
C GLU A 30 -3.55 -8.84 -9.87
N LYS A 31 -4.16 -9.70 -9.05
CA LYS A 31 -5.61 -9.76 -8.91
C LYS A 31 -6.18 -8.46 -8.35
N ILE A 32 -5.50 -7.86 -7.36
CA ILE A 32 -5.94 -6.58 -6.80
C ILE A 32 -5.85 -5.48 -7.85
N ARG A 33 -4.77 -5.44 -8.62
CA ARG A 33 -4.60 -4.45 -9.70
C ARG A 33 -5.66 -4.59 -10.79
N ALA A 34 -6.22 -5.77 -10.95
CA ALA A 34 -7.30 -6.02 -11.92
C ALA A 34 -8.68 -5.66 -11.38
N GLU A 35 -8.81 -5.34 -10.09
CA GLU A 35 -10.09 -4.97 -9.53
C GLU A 35 -10.55 -3.63 -10.06
N LYS A 36 -11.88 -3.51 -10.26
CA LYS A 36 -12.48 -2.28 -10.76
C LYS A 36 -12.17 -1.12 -9.82
N GLY A 37 -11.65 -0.04 -10.41
CA GLY A 37 -11.37 1.18 -9.67
C GLY A 37 -10.00 1.22 -9.00
N ASN A 38 -9.20 0.16 -9.08
CA ASN A 38 -7.84 0.21 -8.59
C ASN A 38 -6.98 1.06 -9.51
N LEU A 39 -6.33 2.09 -8.96
CA LEU A 39 -5.44 2.98 -9.69
C LEU A 39 -3.98 2.66 -9.44
N ARG A 40 -3.66 2.13 -8.26
CA ARG A 40 -2.28 1.87 -7.87
C ARG A 40 -2.25 0.86 -6.74
N TYR A 41 -1.32 -0.07 -6.79
CA TYR A 41 -1.06 -1.02 -5.71
C TYR A 41 0.41 -1.42 -5.85
N GLU A 42 1.29 -0.68 -5.15
CA GLU A 42 2.72 -0.82 -5.30
C GLU A 42 3.43 -0.81 -3.96
N TYR A 43 4.44 -1.67 -3.85
CA TYR A 43 5.29 -1.74 -2.66
C TYR A 43 6.58 -0.95 -2.89
N TYR A 44 7.04 -0.30 -1.83
CA TYR A 44 8.26 0.49 -1.84
C TYR A 44 9.15 0.11 -0.67
N LEU A 45 10.44 0.09 -0.92
CA LEU A 45 11.46 -0.10 0.12
C LEU A 45 11.93 1.26 0.61
N PRO A 46 12.29 1.40 1.90
CA PRO A 46 12.96 2.61 2.35
C PRO A 46 14.25 2.81 1.56
N PHE A 47 14.51 4.06 1.18
CA PHE A 47 15.73 4.37 0.45
C PHE A 47 16.97 4.17 1.34
N ASP A 48 16.85 4.59 2.60
CA ASP A 48 17.93 4.50 3.58
C ASP A 48 17.35 4.52 5.00
N GLU A 49 18.24 4.48 5.99
CA GLU A 49 17.89 4.47 7.41
C GLU A 49 17.11 5.71 7.85
N THR A 50 17.31 6.85 7.20
CA THR A 50 16.62 8.09 7.56
C THR A 50 15.13 8.02 7.26
N THR A 51 14.73 7.20 6.27
CA THR A 51 13.32 7.00 5.90
C THR A 51 12.60 6.09 6.87
N ALA A 52 13.24 5.01 7.33
CA ALA A 52 12.58 3.96 8.11
C ALA A 52 13.03 3.88 9.57
N GLY A 53 14.01 4.69 9.96
CA GLY A 53 14.56 4.63 11.31
C GLY A 53 15.41 3.37 11.51
N ASP A 54 15.44 2.89 12.76
CA ASP A 54 16.32 1.79 13.15
C ASP A 54 15.97 0.46 12.50
N ASP A 55 14.71 0.28 12.07
CA ASP A 55 14.22 -0.96 11.47
C ASP A 55 14.13 -0.88 9.95
N SER A 56 14.99 -0.08 9.31
CA SER A 56 14.96 0.18 7.87
C SER A 56 14.98 -1.07 7.01
N SER A 57 15.66 -2.13 7.48
CA SER A 57 15.77 -3.38 6.75
C SER A 57 14.51 -4.21 6.75
N ASP A 58 13.51 -3.84 7.58
CA ASP A 58 12.30 -4.64 7.76
C ASP A 58 11.03 -3.80 7.69
N THR A 59 11.04 -2.82 6.81
CA THR A 59 9.90 -1.95 6.56
C THR A 59 9.53 -1.98 5.08
N ILE A 60 8.25 -2.04 4.81
CA ILE A 60 7.69 -1.93 3.45
C ILE A 60 6.59 -0.88 3.48
N LEU A 61 6.59 0.01 2.50
CA LEU A 61 5.49 0.93 2.27
C LEU A 61 4.65 0.41 1.10
N LEU A 62 3.35 0.26 1.33
CA LEU A 62 2.39 0.02 0.27
C LEU A 62 1.65 1.32 0.00
N ILE A 63 1.65 1.75 -1.26
CA ILE A 63 0.78 2.83 -1.70
C ILE A 63 -0.31 2.21 -2.55
N ASP A 64 -1.56 2.39 -2.11
CA ASP A 64 -2.69 1.82 -2.80
C ASP A 64 -3.73 2.92 -3.03
N SER A 65 -4.20 3.06 -4.28
CA SER A 65 -5.09 4.15 -4.68
C SER A 65 -6.29 3.60 -5.43
N TRP A 66 -7.45 4.22 -5.19
CA TRP A 66 -8.73 3.79 -5.73
C TRP A 66 -9.51 5.00 -6.25
N GLU A 67 -10.33 4.77 -7.27
CA GLU A 67 -11.12 5.83 -7.89
C GLU A 67 -12.07 6.52 -6.90
N ASN A 68 -12.63 5.75 -5.95
CA ASN A 68 -13.64 6.23 -5.01
C ASN A 68 -13.80 5.25 -3.85
N GLN A 69 -14.64 5.62 -2.88
CA GLN A 69 -14.91 4.76 -1.72
C GLN A 69 -15.59 3.45 -2.09
N GLU A 70 -16.46 3.47 -3.11
CA GLU A 70 -17.13 2.24 -3.57
C GLU A 70 -16.12 1.20 -4.03
N ALA A 71 -15.09 1.59 -4.75
CA ALA A 71 -14.04 0.69 -5.20
C ALA A 71 -13.29 0.07 -4.02
N ILE A 72 -13.00 0.87 -2.99
CA ILE A 72 -12.37 0.36 -1.76
C ILE A 72 -13.28 -0.63 -1.06
N ASP A 73 -14.58 -0.33 -0.96
CA ASP A 73 -15.55 -1.20 -0.30
C ASP A 73 -15.64 -2.55 -1.01
N LEU A 74 -15.65 -2.56 -2.33
CA LEU A 74 -15.64 -3.78 -3.12
C LEU A 74 -14.36 -4.59 -2.89
N HIS A 75 -13.22 -3.91 -2.82
CA HIS A 75 -11.94 -4.54 -2.50
C HIS A 75 -11.98 -5.19 -1.11
N HIS A 76 -12.47 -4.47 -0.11
CA HIS A 76 -12.55 -5.00 1.26
C HIS A 76 -13.53 -6.16 1.39
N ALA A 77 -14.51 -6.26 0.50
CA ALA A 77 -15.44 -7.39 0.47
C ALA A 77 -14.92 -8.57 -0.35
N SER A 78 -13.76 -8.44 -1.01
CA SER A 78 -13.23 -9.49 -1.88
C SER A 78 -12.62 -10.64 -1.08
N PRO A 79 -12.57 -11.86 -1.67
CA PRO A 79 -11.91 -13.01 -1.02
C PRO A 79 -10.42 -12.78 -0.75
N MET A 80 -9.79 -11.88 -1.48
CA MET A 80 -8.37 -11.58 -1.31
C MET A 80 -8.04 -10.98 0.06
N MET A 81 -9.02 -10.34 0.73
CA MET A 81 -8.80 -9.81 2.07
C MET A 81 -8.46 -10.89 3.08
N LYS A 82 -9.01 -12.09 2.92
CA LYS A 82 -8.65 -13.23 3.78
C LYS A 82 -7.21 -13.66 3.56
N THR A 83 -6.78 -13.68 2.30
CA THR A 83 -5.40 -14.00 1.95
C THR A 83 -4.44 -12.97 2.55
N ILE A 84 -4.75 -11.69 2.39
CA ILE A 84 -3.93 -10.60 2.93
C ILE A 84 -3.83 -10.71 4.45
N ALA A 85 -4.95 -10.91 5.14
CA ALA A 85 -4.98 -11.02 6.59
C ALA A 85 -4.17 -12.22 7.07
N ALA A 86 -4.29 -13.37 6.40
CA ALA A 86 -3.54 -14.57 6.73
C ALA A 86 -2.02 -14.36 6.56
N LEU A 87 -1.61 -13.65 5.50
CA LEU A 87 -0.20 -13.37 5.28
C LEU A 87 0.35 -12.36 6.30
N ARG A 88 -0.43 -11.34 6.66
CA ARG A 88 -0.03 -10.41 7.72
C ARG A 88 0.22 -11.14 9.04
N GLU A 89 -0.65 -12.08 9.38
CA GLU A 89 -0.51 -12.90 10.58
C GLU A 89 0.69 -13.84 10.47
N LYS A 90 0.86 -14.51 9.33
CA LYS A 90 1.97 -15.42 9.09
C LYS A 90 3.32 -14.76 9.34
N TYR A 91 3.46 -13.50 8.92
CA TYR A 91 4.71 -12.76 9.04
C TYR A 91 4.78 -11.88 10.28
N ASP A 92 3.76 -11.92 11.13
CA ASP A 92 3.68 -11.14 12.37
C ASP A 92 3.96 -9.66 12.13
N LEU A 93 3.24 -9.07 11.19
CA LEU A 93 3.46 -7.69 10.78
C LEU A 93 2.67 -6.70 11.62
N HIS A 94 3.31 -5.57 11.90
CA HIS A 94 2.65 -4.39 12.44
C HIS A 94 2.43 -3.40 11.30
N MET A 95 1.40 -2.59 11.41
CA MET A 95 0.98 -1.74 10.31
C MET A 95 0.49 -0.40 10.83
N THR A 96 0.91 0.68 10.15
CA THR A 96 0.30 2.00 10.32
C THR A 96 -0.36 2.39 9.01
N ILE A 97 -1.48 3.11 9.10
CA ILE A 97 -2.30 3.47 7.94
C ILE A 97 -2.51 4.97 7.91
N GLU A 98 -2.28 5.57 6.75
CA GLU A 98 -2.63 6.96 6.48
C GLU A 98 -3.51 6.99 5.25
N ARG A 99 -4.58 7.77 5.30
CA ARG A 99 -5.55 7.85 4.21
C ARG A 99 -5.67 9.28 3.73
N TYR A 100 -5.63 9.46 2.42
CA TYR A 100 -5.67 10.78 1.79
C TYR A 100 -6.68 10.77 0.65
N ILE A 101 -7.25 11.93 0.38
CA ILE A 101 -8.07 12.12 -0.82
C ILE A 101 -7.37 13.11 -1.74
N SER A 102 -7.60 12.96 -3.04
CA SER A 102 -7.05 13.91 -4.01
C SER A 102 -7.62 15.30 -3.78
N ASP A 103 -6.77 16.32 -3.82
CA ASP A 103 -7.20 17.70 -3.76
C ASP A 103 -7.46 18.19 -5.17
N ASP A 104 -8.71 18.12 -5.59
CA ASP A 104 -9.11 18.51 -6.93
C ASP A 104 -9.21 20.02 -7.08
N ASP A 105 -9.12 20.77 -5.96
CA ASP A 105 -9.18 22.22 -5.96
C ASP A 105 -7.83 22.88 -6.25
N ILE A 106 -6.74 22.11 -6.15
CA ILE A 106 -5.42 22.64 -6.49
C ILE A 106 -5.31 22.80 -8.01
N PRO A 107 -5.09 24.01 -8.53
CA PRO A 107 -4.91 24.19 -9.98
C PRO A 107 -3.72 23.39 -10.51
N GLU A 108 -3.83 22.90 -11.75
CA GLU A 108 -2.76 22.12 -12.39
C GLU A 108 -1.45 22.88 -12.46
N GLU A 109 -1.51 24.18 -12.71
CA GLU A 109 -0.35 25.04 -12.75
C GLU A 109 0.38 25.10 -11.41
N ASP A 110 -0.37 25.06 -10.30
CA ASP A 110 0.22 25.04 -8.96
C ASP A 110 0.80 23.67 -8.63
N LYS A 111 0.17 22.59 -9.11
CA LYS A 111 0.67 21.24 -8.93
C LYS A 111 2.06 21.03 -9.52
N SER A 112 2.39 21.78 -10.58
CA SER A 112 3.70 21.69 -11.22
C SER A 112 4.84 22.16 -10.31
N PHE A 113 4.55 22.95 -9.30
CA PHE A 113 5.53 23.45 -8.33
C PHE A 113 5.66 22.57 -7.09
N ILE A 114 4.81 21.55 -6.93
CA ILE A 114 4.88 20.65 -5.79
C ILE A 114 6.12 19.77 -5.95
N ARG A 115 6.95 19.77 -4.95
CA ARG A 115 8.15 18.94 -4.91
C ARG A 115 7.76 17.47 -4.78
N LYS A 116 8.35 16.68 -5.64
CA LYS A 116 8.13 15.24 -5.63
C LYS A 116 9.28 14.52 -4.96
#